data_8131156847940ef2cf6abb51cb57f200
#
_entry.id   8131156847940ef2cf6abb51cb57f200
#
_cell.length_a   1.000
_cell.length_b   1.000
_cell.length_c   1.000
_cell.angle_alpha   90.00
_cell.angle_beta   90.00
_cell.angle_gamma   90.00
#
_symmetry.space_group_name_H-M   'P 1'
#
loop_
_entity.id
_entity.type
_entity.pdbx_description
1 polymer ?
#
loop_
_entity_poly.entity_id
_entity_poly.type
_entity_poly.pdbx_seq_one_letter_code
_entity_poly.pdbx_strand_id
1 'polypeptide(L)'
;MASLTTNGLGSGLDINSLVTQLVQSERAPADSRLSARSSKVQSRLSAYGGLRATVAEFQDTLKKLQSDTAFKGRTAQVSNDTLIKASAGTTAASGLYNLSVEALATTQKLASAAFTDATTSVGTGHLDISAGTVNFSVDIAAGSDSLSNIRDAINSAAGNPGVRATIVNASDGSHLVLTAAGSGSAQAITMNAVTTGSDTGDLSQLNYNASAPSNPMQVQTAAADARILLDGFTLTSPTNTFSSAIDGVTLVVAKASPSEKITLNINEDR
;
A
#
# COMPACT_ATOMS: atom_id res chain seq x y z
N MET A 1 46.70 -9.78 49.82
CA MET A 1 47.91 -10.53 50.16
C MET A 1 48.52 -11.06 48.89
N ALA A 2 49.59 -10.45 48.42
CA ALA A 2 50.30 -10.92 47.22
C ALA A 2 51.15 -12.13 47.61
N SER A 3 50.89 -13.31 47.04
CA SER A 3 51.73 -14.50 47.19
C SER A 3 52.99 -14.30 46.39
N LEU A 4 54.09 -14.05 46.98
CA LEU A 4 55.42 -14.13 46.34
C LEU A 4 55.75 -15.60 46.06
N THR A 5 55.57 -15.98 44.81
CA THR A 5 56.12 -17.25 44.27
C THR A 5 57.59 -17.01 44.01
N THR A 6 58.43 -17.55 44.86
CA THR A 6 59.94 -17.58 44.70
C THR A 6 60.19 -18.55 43.52
N ASN A 7 60.45 -18.03 42.33
CA ASN A 7 61.17 -18.78 41.33
C ASN A 7 62.58 -19.18 41.85
N GLY A 8 62.93 -20.47 41.74
CA GLY A 8 64.15 -21.07 42.28
C GLY A 8 65.41 -20.28 41.97
N LEU A 9 65.95 -19.64 42.99
CA LEU A 9 67.24 -18.96 42.98
C LEU A 9 68.34 -20.02 42.86
N GLY A 10 68.86 -20.24 41.65
CA GLY A 10 70.06 -21.01 41.48
C GLY A 10 70.26 -21.75 40.14
N SER A 11 69.27 -22.12 39.42
CA SER A 11 69.44 -22.93 38.19
C SER A 11 68.90 -22.32 36.89
N GLY A 12 68.21 -21.14 36.94
CA GLY A 12 67.65 -20.52 35.77
C GLY A 12 66.48 -21.30 35.12
N LEU A 13 66.02 -22.38 35.73
CA LEU A 13 64.95 -23.23 35.21
C LEU A 13 63.58 -22.76 35.74
N ASP A 14 62.69 -22.35 34.85
CA ASP A 14 61.29 -22.05 35.17
C ASP A 14 60.52 -23.37 35.39
N ILE A 15 60.52 -23.82 36.67
CA ILE A 15 59.87 -25.07 37.10
C ILE A 15 58.35 -25.01 36.84
N ASN A 16 57.71 -23.86 36.94
CA ASN A 16 56.29 -23.71 36.70
C ASN A 16 55.93 -23.93 35.20
N SER A 17 56.78 -23.40 34.34
CA SER A 17 56.64 -23.65 32.88
C SER A 17 56.84 -25.10 32.52
N LEU A 18 57.84 -25.74 33.11
CA LEU A 18 58.16 -27.16 32.89
C LEU A 18 57.02 -28.08 33.39
N VAL A 19 56.50 -27.83 34.60
CA VAL A 19 55.34 -28.57 35.13
C VAL A 19 54.12 -28.39 34.27
N THR A 20 53.84 -27.15 33.81
CA THR A 20 52.72 -26.87 32.94
C THR A 20 52.83 -27.60 31.60
N GLN A 21 54.02 -27.60 30.98
CA GLN A 21 54.28 -28.33 29.74
C GLN A 21 54.14 -29.84 29.89
N LEU A 22 54.62 -30.39 31.02
CA LEU A 22 54.48 -31.81 31.30
C LEU A 22 53.03 -32.23 31.48
N VAL A 23 52.26 -31.45 32.27
CA VAL A 23 50.83 -31.68 32.47
C VAL A 23 50.05 -31.51 31.16
N GLN A 24 50.40 -30.56 30.30
CA GLN A 24 49.80 -30.41 29.00
C GLN A 24 50.14 -31.59 28.08
N SER A 25 51.36 -32.04 28.08
CA SER A 25 51.78 -33.22 27.30
C SER A 25 51.04 -34.51 27.72
N GLU A 26 50.89 -34.74 29.01
CA GLU A 26 50.09 -35.85 29.54
C GLU A 26 48.59 -35.76 29.23
N ARG A 27 48.02 -34.55 29.24
CA ARG A 27 46.61 -34.33 28.94
C ARG A 27 46.29 -34.31 27.43
N ALA A 28 47.20 -33.90 26.59
CA ALA A 28 47.00 -33.73 25.17
C ALA A 28 46.33 -34.93 24.46
N PRO A 29 46.73 -36.20 24.73
CA PRO A 29 46.09 -37.37 24.11
C PRO A 29 44.61 -37.56 24.56
N ALA A 30 44.33 -37.28 25.83
CA ALA A 30 42.99 -37.40 26.40
C ALA A 30 42.06 -36.31 25.87
N ASP A 31 42.54 -35.07 25.85
CA ASP A 31 41.79 -33.89 25.34
C ASP A 31 41.54 -34.05 23.82
N SER A 32 42.52 -34.56 23.06
CA SER A 32 42.34 -34.86 21.63
C SER A 32 41.24 -35.90 21.41
N ARG A 33 41.23 -37.00 22.18
CA ARG A 33 40.17 -38.02 22.11
C ARG A 33 38.81 -37.50 22.49
N LEU A 34 38.72 -36.65 23.50
CA LEU A 34 37.49 -36.04 23.96
C LEU A 34 36.94 -35.08 22.90
N SER A 35 37.81 -34.23 22.33
CA SER A 35 37.48 -33.30 21.29
C SER A 35 36.97 -34.02 20.03
N ALA A 36 37.68 -35.10 19.59
CA ALA A 36 37.25 -35.90 18.45
C ALA A 36 35.89 -36.59 18.71
N ARG A 37 35.64 -37.06 19.94
CA ARG A 37 34.38 -37.66 20.32
C ARG A 37 33.25 -36.63 20.37
N SER A 38 33.51 -35.45 20.93
CA SER A 38 32.56 -34.34 20.96
C SER A 38 32.21 -33.90 19.54
N SER A 39 33.19 -33.69 18.66
CA SER A 39 32.97 -33.35 17.25
C SER A 39 32.12 -34.38 16.51
N LYS A 40 32.40 -35.67 16.77
CA LYS A 40 31.61 -36.77 16.17
C LYS A 40 30.15 -36.79 16.64
N VAL A 41 29.93 -36.54 17.94
CA VAL A 41 28.57 -36.44 18.49
C VAL A 41 27.86 -35.22 17.92
N GLN A 42 28.55 -34.08 17.86
CA GLN A 42 27.99 -32.83 17.30
C GLN A 42 27.60 -33.00 15.83
N SER A 43 28.46 -33.65 15.03
CA SER A 43 28.19 -33.95 13.62
C SER A 43 26.95 -34.84 13.46
N ARG A 44 26.82 -35.87 14.32
CA ARG A 44 25.66 -36.74 14.30
C ARG A 44 24.39 -36.00 14.69
N LEU A 45 24.45 -35.16 15.74
CA LEU A 45 23.32 -34.34 16.17
C LEU A 45 22.85 -33.38 15.06
N SER A 46 23.80 -32.73 14.39
CA SER A 46 23.52 -31.89 13.22
C SER A 46 22.90 -32.66 12.06
N ALA A 47 23.40 -33.87 11.78
CA ALA A 47 22.83 -34.74 10.73
C ALA A 47 21.42 -35.20 11.06
N TYR A 48 21.13 -35.55 12.32
CA TYR A 48 19.79 -35.88 12.75
C TYR A 48 18.85 -34.65 12.73
N GLY A 49 19.36 -33.45 13.09
CA GLY A 49 18.63 -32.21 12.96
C GLY A 49 18.25 -31.92 11.51
N GLY A 50 19.19 -32.07 10.57
CA GLY A 50 18.97 -31.95 9.14
C GLY A 50 17.92 -32.95 8.62
N LEU A 51 18.06 -34.24 8.98
CA LEU A 51 17.08 -35.24 8.60
C LEU A 51 15.68 -34.94 9.10
N ARG A 52 15.57 -34.52 10.36
CA ARG A 52 14.28 -34.11 10.95
C ARG A 52 13.65 -32.93 10.20
N ALA A 53 14.45 -31.94 9.81
CA ALA A 53 13.99 -30.79 9.04
C ALA A 53 13.46 -31.20 7.66
N THR A 54 14.20 -32.06 6.93
CA THR A 54 13.76 -32.53 5.59
C THR A 54 12.49 -33.40 5.70
N VAL A 55 12.37 -34.24 6.71
CA VAL A 55 11.14 -35.04 6.94
C VAL A 55 9.95 -34.12 7.27
N ALA A 56 10.15 -33.07 8.09
CA ALA A 56 9.09 -32.11 8.40
C ALA A 56 8.65 -31.36 7.14
N GLU A 57 9.58 -30.89 6.30
CA GLU A 57 9.29 -30.23 5.02
C GLU A 57 8.53 -31.16 4.06
N PHE A 58 8.92 -32.43 3.99
CA PHE A 58 8.19 -33.42 3.21
C PHE A 58 6.77 -33.65 3.74
N GLN A 59 6.59 -33.75 5.06
CA GLN A 59 5.24 -33.85 5.66
C GLN A 59 4.37 -32.65 5.36
N ASP A 60 4.93 -31.43 5.42
CA ASP A 60 4.20 -30.19 5.10
C ASP A 60 3.82 -30.14 3.61
N THR A 61 4.67 -30.63 2.73
CA THR A 61 4.36 -30.75 1.30
C THR A 61 3.25 -31.77 1.06
N LEU A 62 3.27 -32.91 1.75
CA LEU A 62 2.18 -33.90 1.68
C LEU A 62 0.85 -33.36 2.22
N LYS A 63 0.86 -32.59 3.33
CA LYS A 63 -0.35 -31.94 3.86
C LYS A 63 -0.94 -30.96 2.87
N LYS A 64 -0.10 -30.18 2.16
CA LYS A 64 -0.56 -29.29 1.09
C LYS A 64 -1.24 -30.07 -0.03
N LEU A 65 -0.64 -31.20 -0.42
CA LEU A 65 -1.21 -32.07 -1.47
C LEU A 65 -2.52 -32.78 -1.05
N GLN A 66 -2.69 -33.05 0.25
CA GLN A 66 -3.91 -33.65 0.79
C GLN A 66 -5.06 -32.66 0.98
N SER A 67 -4.77 -31.35 0.85
CA SER A 67 -5.85 -30.36 0.98
C SER A 67 -6.74 -30.38 -0.27
N ASP A 68 -8.03 -30.45 -0.08
CA ASP A 68 -9.04 -30.36 -1.14
C ASP A 68 -8.88 -29.13 -2.05
N THR A 69 -8.25 -28.07 -1.54
CA THR A 69 -8.01 -26.83 -2.24
C THR A 69 -6.84 -26.92 -3.22
N ALA A 70 -5.91 -27.89 -3.04
CA ALA A 70 -4.75 -28.03 -3.90
C ALA A 70 -5.12 -28.41 -5.35
N PHE A 71 -6.27 -29.08 -5.54
CA PHE A 71 -6.74 -29.54 -6.85
C PHE A 71 -7.95 -28.75 -7.36
N LYS A 72 -8.42 -27.75 -6.61
CA LYS A 72 -9.52 -26.87 -7.00
C LYS A 72 -9.05 -25.52 -7.55
N GLY A 73 -7.78 -25.40 -7.87
CA GLY A 73 -7.22 -24.21 -8.49
C GLY A 73 -8.00 -23.85 -9.76
N ARG A 74 -8.24 -22.56 -9.96
CA ARG A 74 -8.83 -22.02 -11.20
C ARG A 74 -7.85 -21.02 -11.79
N THR A 75 -7.70 -21.07 -13.10
CA THR A 75 -6.94 -20.08 -13.85
C THR A 75 -7.90 -19.19 -14.62
N ALA A 76 -7.65 -17.89 -14.59
CA ALA A 76 -8.39 -16.90 -15.40
C ALA A 76 -7.42 -16.33 -16.43
N GLN A 77 -7.73 -16.54 -17.70
CA GLN A 77 -6.96 -16.03 -18.83
C GLN A 77 -7.78 -15.01 -19.61
N VAL A 78 -7.20 -13.88 -19.91
CA VAL A 78 -7.82 -12.82 -20.72
C VAL A 78 -7.09 -12.70 -22.05
N SER A 79 -7.82 -12.38 -23.12
CA SER A 79 -7.21 -12.20 -24.46
C SER A 79 -6.33 -10.95 -24.54
N ASN A 80 -6.49 -9.96 -23.63
CA ASN A 80 -5.69 -8.75 -23.56
C ASN A 80 -5.50 -8.32 -22.10
N ASP A 81 -4.34 -8.67 -21.53
CA ASP A 81 -3.97 -8.37 -20.15
C ASP A 81 -3.53 -6.91 -19.91
N THR A 82 -3.32 -6.16 -20.98
CA THR A 82 -3.01 -4.72 -20.89
C THR A 82 -4.26 -3.88 -20.59
N LEU A 83 -5.44 -4.37 -20.92
CA LEU A 83 -6.71 -3.69 -20.66
C LEU A 83 -7.36 -4.15 -19.38
N ILE A 84 -7.33 -5.45 -19.10
CA ILE A 84 -7.94 -6.05 -17.92
C ILE A 84 -7.11 -7.24 -17.44
N LYS A 85 -6.98 -7.35 -16.14
CA LYS A 85 -6.39 -8.54 -15.48
C LYS A 85 -7.49 -9.28 -14.75
N ALA A 86 -7.43 -10.60 -14.78
CA ALA A 86 -8.38 -11.46 -14.10
C ALA A 86 -7.65 -12.43 -13.16
N SER A 87 -8.25 -12.71 -12.01
CA SER A 87 -7.84 -13.79 -11.11
C SER A 87 -9.08 -14.59 -10.71
N ALA A 88 -8.95 -15.91 -10.67
CA ALA A 88 -10.01 -16.82 -10.27
C ALA A 88 -9.65 -17.53 -8.96
N GLY A 89 -10.57 -17.53 -8.01
CA GLY A 89 -10.51 -18.34 -6.79
C GLY A 89 -11.08 -19.73 -7.03
N THR A 90 -10.98 -20.60 -6.03
CA THR A 90 -11.42 -22.01 -6.08
C THR A 90 -12.93 -22.21 -6.27
N THR A 91 -13.73 -21.15 -6.05
CA THR A 91 -15.20 -21.16 -6.20
C THR A 91 -15.63 -20.73 -7.61
N ALA A 92 -14.71 -20.21 -8.44
CA ALA A 92 -15.03 -19.70 -9.76
C ALA A 92 -15.54 -20.83 -10.67
N ALA A 93 -16.66 -20.60 -11.34
CA ALA A 93 -17.18 -21.53 -12.34
C ALA A 93 -16.36 -21.42 -13.63
N SER A 94 -16.00 -22.56 -14.22
CA SER A 94 -15.35 -22.61 -15.53
C SER A 94 -16.30 -22.10 -16.60
N GLY A 95 -15.79 -21.27 -17.52
CA GLY A 95 -16.60 -20.66 -18.57
C GLY A 95 -15.84 -19.67 -19.42
N LEU A 96 -16.48 -19.29 -20.53
CA LEU A 96 -16.01 -18.26 -21.44
C LEU A 96 -16.95 -17.05 -21.35
N TYR A 97 -16.37 -15.87 -21.10
CA TYR A 97 -17.09 -14.61 -20.94
C TYR A 97 -16.55 -13.57 -21.92
N ASN A 98 -17.44 -12.72 -22.45
CA ASN A 98 -17.06 -11.60 -23.29
C ASN A 98 -17.16 -10.31 -22.51
N LEU A 99 -16.09 -9.53 -22.55
CA LEU A 99 -15.94 -8.29 -21.79
C LEU A 99 -15.59 -7.12 -22.74
N SER A 100 -16.01 -5.92 -22.39
CA SER A 100 -15.40 -4.68 -22.85
C SER A 100 -15.27 -3.70 -21.69
N VAL A 101 -14.20 -2.89 -21.70
CA VAL A 101 -13.97 -1.87 -20.67
C VAL A 101 -14.44 -0.53 -21.22
N GLU A 102 -15.60 -0.07 -20.73
CA GLU A 102 -16.22 1.15 -21.23
C GLU A 102 -15.62 2.42 -20.61
N ALA A 103 -15.39 2.40 -19.30
CA ALA A 103 -14.81 3.53 -18.56
C ALA A 103 -14.01 3.06 -17.36
N LEU A 104 -13.02 3.84 -16.97
CA LEU A 104 -12.29 3.66 -15.71
C LEU A 104 -12.94 4.50 -14.59
N ALA A 105 -12.80 4.03 -13.36
CA ALA A 105 -13.06 4.87 -12.19
C ALA A 105 -12.03 5.99 -12.11
N THR A 106 -12.52 7.20 -11.90
CA THR A 106 -11.68 8.40 -11.81
C THR A 106 -11.88 9.09 -10.48
N THR A 107 -10.78 9.68 -9.99
CA THR A 107 -10.76 10.52 -8.80
C THR A 107 -11.04 11.96 -9.19
N GLN A 108 -11.93 12.63 -8.47
CA GLN A 108 -12.23 14.02 -8.75
C GLN A 108 -11.04 14.93 -8.51
N LYS A 109 -10.86 15.88 -9.42
CA LYS A 109 -9.98 17.03 -9.26
C LYS A 109 -10.73 18.31 -9.54
N LEU A 110 -10.67 19.25 -8.59
CA LEU A 110 -11.24 20.59 -8.69
C LEU A 110 -10.10 21.60 -8.70
N ALA A 111 -10.22 22.66 -9.47
CA ALA A 111 -9.29 23.78 -9.45
C ALA A 111 -10.03 25.10 -9.22
N SER A 112 -9.48 25.99 -8.41
CA SER A 112 -9.98 27.36 -8.26
C SER A 112 -9.68 28.17 -9.51
N ALA A 113 -10.30 29.34 -9.62
CA ALA A 113 -9.82 30.41 -10.47
C ALA A 113 -8.36 30.79 -10.09
N ALA A 114 -7.67 31.50 -10.98
CA ALA A 114 -6.32 31.97 -10.74
C ALA A 114 -6.30 33.07 -9.66
N PHE A 115 -5.41 32.94 -8.70
CA PHE A 115 -4.99 33.98 -7.78
C PHE A 115 -3.64 34.52 -8.20
N THR A 116 -3.32 35.76 -7.84
CA THR A 116 -2.06 36.40 -8.25
C THR A 116 -0.85 35.55 -7.86
N ASP A 117 -0.84 35.03 -6.62
CA ASP A 117 0.19 34.12 -6.10
C ASP A 117 -0.34 33.32 -4.90
N ALA A 118 0.50 32.41 -4.37
CA ALA A 118 0.14 31.56 -3.24
C ALA A 118 -0.02 32.33 -1.91
N THR A 119 0.44 33.57 -1.82
CA THR A 119 0.31 34.43 -0.62
C THR A 119 -0.90 35.33 -0.68
N THR A 120 -1.65 35.34 -1.79
CA THR A 120 -2.86 36.11 -1.97
C THR A 120 -3.89 35.73 -0.92
N SER A 121 -4.45 36.74 -0.22
CA SER A 121 -5.56 36.57 0.70
C SER A 121 -6.81 36.18 -0.07
N VAL A 122 -7.45 35.09 0.35
CA VAL A 122 -8.71 34.57 -0.24
C VAL A 122 -9.93 35.03 0.55
N GLY A 123 -9.75 35.27 1.85
CA GLY A 123 -10.81 35.73 2.76
C GLY A 123 -10.93 34.84 4.00
N THR A 124 -11.62 35.33 5.00
CA THR A 124 -11.81 34.69 6.31
C THR A 124 -13.17 34.05 6.45
N GLY A 125 -13.29 33.02 7.27
CA GLY A 125 -14.53 32.28 7.50
C GLY A 125 -14.27 30.79 7.77
N HIS A 126 -15.16 29.95 7.30
CA HIS A 126 -14.93 28.51 7.34
C HIS A 126 -15.30 27.82 6.02
N LEU A 127 -14.66 26.72 5.77
CA LEU A 127 -14.89 25.84 4.62
C LEU A 127 -15.49 24.54 5.11
N ASP A 128 -16.74 24.25 4.73
CA ASP A 128 -17.35 22.95 4.93
C ASP A 128 -17.09 22.09 3.71
N ILE A 129 -16.36 21.02 3.89
CA ILE A 129 -15.92 20.13 2.82
C ILE A 129 -16.52 18.76 3.05
N SER A 130 -17.18 18.21 2.03
CA SER A 130 -17.59 16.81 2.03
C SER A 130 -16.88 16.03 0.94
N ALA A 131 -16.56 14.77 1.23
CA ALA A 131 -16.05 13.81 0.26
C ALA A 131 -16.64 12.43 0.58
N GLY A 132 -17.45 11.91 -0.29
CA GLY A 132 -18.23 10.72 -0.02
C GLY A 132 -19.26 10.95 1.10
N THR A 133 -19.17 10.14 2.15
CA THR A 133 -20.05 10.25 3.34
C THR A 133 -19.42 11.05 4.49
N VAL A 134 -18.20 11.54 4.32
CA VAL A 134 -17.45 12.24 5.37
C VAL A 134 -17.53 13.74 5.13
N ASN A 135 -17.85 14.47 6.21
CA ASN A 135 -17.87 15.93 6.24
C ASN A 135 -16.83 16.41 7.26
N PHE A 136 -16.09 17.45 6.93
CA PHE A 136 -15.19 18.14 7.84
C PHE A 136 -15.19 19.63 7.56
N SER A 137 -14.83 20.42 8.55
CA SER A 137 -14.78 21.88 8.45
C SER A 137 -13.39 22.40 8.76
N VAL A 138 -13.03 23.50 8.11
CA VAL A 138 -11.73 24.16 8.25
C VAL A 138 -11.97 25.64 8.53
N ASP A 139 -11.53 26.12 9.68
CA ASP A 139 -11.60 27.53 10.05
C ASP A 139 -10.44 28.31 9.44
N ILE A 140 -10.75 29.42 8.76
CA ILE A 140 -9.79 30.32 8.14
C ILE A 140 -9.82 31.65 8.90
N ALA A 141 -8.83 31.84 9.78
CA ALA A 141 -8.70 33.03 10.59
C ALA A 141 -7.98 34.17 9.85
N ALA A 142 -8.19 35.40 10.29
CA ALA A 142 -7.47 36.57 9.80
C ALA A 142 -5.94 36.37 9.95
N GLY A 143 -5.17 36.68 8.90
CA GLY A 143 -3.74 36.44 8.82
C GLY A 143 -3.31 35.00 8.48
N SER A 144 -4.28 34.10 8.38
CA SER A 144 -4.08 32.72 7.91
C SER A 144 -4.96 32.39 6.69
N ASP A 145 -5.36 33.40 5.96
CA ASP A 145 -6.30 33.40 4.87
C ASP A 145 -5.64 33.41 3.47
N SER A 146 -4.31 33.25 3.41
CA SER A 146 -3.61 33.07 2.14
C SER A 146 -3.91 31.71 1.52
N LEU A 147 -3.81 31.64 0.18
CA LEU A 147 -4.03 30.39 -0.56
C LEU A 147 -3.15 29.23 -0.04
N SER A 148 -1.90 29.53 0.37
CA SER A 148 -0.99 28.55 0.98
C SER A 148 -1.47 28.08 2.36
N ASN A 149 -1.95 28.98 3.19
CA ASN A 149 -2.46 28.62 4.52
C ASN A 149 -3.75 27.79 4.43
N ILE A 150 -4.65 28.13 3.50
CA ILE A 150 -5.87 27.36 3.23
C ILE A 150 -5.51 25.93 2.78
N ARG A 151 -4.55 25.77 1.86
CA ARG A 151 -4.03 24.45 1.47
C ARG A 151 -3.57 23.64 2.67
N ASP A 152 -2.76 24.25 3.54
CA ASP A 152 -2.20 23.57 4.72
C ASP A 152 -3.28 23.25 5.76
N ALA A 153 -4.22 24.14 5.95
CA ALA A 153 -5.37 23.95 6.83
C ALA A 153 -6.25 22.79 6.35
N ILE A 154 -6.56 22.68 5.07
CA ILE A 154 -7.32 21.55 4.50
C ILE A 154 -6.54 20.25 4.70
N ASN A 155 -5.25 20.23 4.40
CA ASN A 155 -4.43 19.01 4.48
C ASN A 155 -4.21 18.52 5.92
N SER A 156 -4.25 19.41 6.92
CA SER A 156 -4.07 19.09 8.33
C SER A 156 -5.39 19.00 9.11
N ALA A 157 -6.53 19.22 8.45
CA ALA A 157 -7.83 19.25 9.12
C ALA A 157 -8.16 17.92 9.79
N ALA A 158 -8.60 17.96 11.04
CA ALA A 158 -9.11 16.80 11.74
C ALA A 158 -10.39 16.29 11.03
N GLY A 159 -10.46 14.97 10.83
CA GLY A 159 -11.60 14.34 10.13
C GLY A 159 -11.50 14.39 8.60
N ASN A 160 -10.45 14.97 8.01
CA ASN A 160 -10.21 14.90 6.57
C ASN A 160 -10.03 13.43 6.12
N PRO A 161 -10.89 12.90 5.23
CA PRO A 161 -10.83 11.49 4.80
C PRO A 161 -9.70 11.20 3.81
N GLY A 162 -8.82 12.18 3.55
CA GLY A 162 -7.70 12.08 2.59
C GLY A 162 -7.87 12.99 1.36
N VAL A 163 -8.78 13.96 1.41
CA VAL A 163 -8.81 15.05 0.42
C VAL A 163 -7.48 15.80 0.47
N ARG A 164 -6.84 15.94 -0.69
CA ARG A 164 -5.56 16.64 -0.80
C ARG A 164 -5.73 17.98 -1.51
N ALA A 165 -5.24 19.02 -0.84
CA ALA A 165 -5.11 20.35 -1.42
C ALA A 165 -3.66 20.58 -1.88
N THR A 166 -3.47 21.09 -3.09
CA THR A 166 -2.18 21.48 -3.65
C THR A 166 -2.30 22.83 -4.35
N ILE A 167 -1.18 23.53 -4.53
CA ILE A 167 -1.15 24.75 -5.31
C ILE A 167 -0.40 24.45 -6.62
N VAL A 168 -1.02 24.81 -7.73
CA VAL A 168 -0.42 24.75 -9.06
C VAL A 168 -0.18 26.18 -9.51
N ASN A 169 1.08 26.52 -9.75
CA ASN A 169 1.47 27.82 -10.30
C ASN A 169 1.51 27.69 -11.82
N ALA A 170 0.56 28.34 -12.47
CA ALA A 170 0.43 28.38 -13.93
C ALA A 170 0.81 29.77 -14.46
N SER A 171 0.77 29.95 -15.76
CA SER A 171 1.13 31.24 -16.41
C SER A 171 0.15 32.37 -16.10
N ASP A 172 -1.08 32.03 -15.71
CA ASP A 172 -2.16 32.95 -15.36
C ASP A 172 -2.28 33.20 -13.84
N GLY A 173 -1.49 32.48 -13.01
CA GLY A 173 -1.49 32.64 -11.56
C GLY A 173 -1.40 31.31 -10.79
N SER A 174 -1.72 31.38 -9.50
CA SER A 174 -1.73 30.24 -8.60
C SER A 174 -3.16 29.70 -8.43
N HIS A 175 -3.34 28.40 -8.57
CA HIS A 175 -4.61 27.70 -8.41
C HIS A 175 -4.58 26.77 -7.22
N LEU A 176 -5.61 26.78 -6.39
CA LEU A 176 -5.85 25.73 -5.41
C LEU A 176 -6.48 24.55 -6.11
N VAL A 177 -5.81 23.41 -6.07
CA VAL A 177 -6.30 22.17 -6.65
C VAL A 177 -6.63 21.19 -5.54
N LEU A 178 -7.88 20.73 -5.50
CA LEU A 178 -8.35 19.67 -4.60
C LEU A 178 -8.43 18.36 -5.35
N THR A 179 -7.97 17.30 -4.72
CA THR A 179 -8.08 15.92 -5.21
C THR A 179 -8.81 15.09 -4.17
N ALA A 180 -9.85 14.36 -4.58
CA ALA A 180 -10.61 13.48 -3.69
C ALA A 180 -9.74 12.32 -3.18
N ALA A 181 -10.13 11.73 -2.05
CA ALA A 181 -9.42 10.63 -1.41
C ALA A 181 -9.44 9.33 -2.24
N GLY A 182 -10.54 9.07 -2.93
CA GLY A 182 -10.76 7.87 -3.72
C GLY A 182 -11.42 8.15 -5.06
N SER A 183 -11.51 7.14 -5.88
CA SER A 183 -12.23 7.15 -7.14
C SER A 183 -13.72 6.84 -6.92
N GLY A 184 -14.51 7.04 -7.95
CA GLY A 184 -15.94 6.73 -7.98
C GLY A 184 -16.84 7.95 -7.77
N SER A 185 -18.01 7.91 -8.37
CA SER A 185 -18.97 9.01 -8.37
C SER A 185 -19.41 9.42 -6.96
N ALA A 186 -19.50 8.46 -6.04
CA ALA A 186 -19.85 8.70 -4.64
C ALA A 186 -18.76 9.45 -3.84
N GLN A 187 -17.53 9.54 -4.36
CA GLN A 187 -16.41 10.24 -3.71
C GLN A 187 -16.26 11.71 -4.19
N ALA A 188 -17.27 12.23 -4.86
CA ALA A 188 -17.27 13.62 -5.30
C ALA A 188 -17.13 14.57 -4.10
N ILE A 189 -16.27 15.59 -4.27
CA ILE A 189 -16.07 16.66 -3.29
C ILE A 189 -17.20 17.70 -3.46
N THR A 190 -17.73 18.16 -2.35
CA THR A 190 -18.44 19.46 -2.30
C THR A 190 -17.72 20.37 -1.34
N MET A 191 -17.70 21.67 -1.63
CA MET A 191 -17.12 22.69 -0.77
C MET A 191 -18.06 23.88 -0.67
N ASN A 192 -18.44 24.20 0.56
CA ASN A 192 -19.26 25.35 0.89
C ASN A 192 -18.43 26.28 1.78
N ALA A 193 -18.12 27.47 1.26
CA ALA A 193 -17.41 28.49 1.99
C ALA A 193 -18.41 29.49 2.61
N VAL A 194 -18.26 29.69 3.90
CA VAL A 194 -19.05 30.69 4.64
C VAL A 194 -18.09 31.79 5.07
N THR A 195 -18.20 32.95 4.42
CA THR A 195 -17.38 34.13 4.76
C THR A 195 -17.87 34.75 6.05
N THR A 196 -17.00 34.95 7.03
CA THR A 196 -17.31 35.61 8.31
C THR A 196 -16.37 36.79 8.51
N GLY A 197 -16.66 37.92 7.92
CA GLY A 197 -15.86 39.12 8.07
C GLY A 197 -15.99 40.04 6.88
N SER A 198 -15.59 41.29 7.05
CA SER A 198 -15.59 42.32 6.01
C SER A 198 -14.19 42.54 5.43
N ASP A 199 -13.30 41.53 5.55
CA ASP A 199 -11.91 41.61 5.09
C ASP A 199 -11.79 41.50 3.57
N THR A 200 -10.63 41.92 3.05
CA THR A 200 -10.33 42.00 1.61
C THR A 200 -10.19 40.65 0.97
N GLY A 201 -11.27 39.92 0.78
CA GLY A 201 -11.29 38.64 0.12
C GLY A 201 -12.69 38.02 0.14
N ASP A 202 -12.92 37.10 -0.77
CA ASP A 202 -14.16 36.36 -0.89
C ASP A 202 -13.90 34.87 -0.93
N LEU A 203 -14.02 34.22 0.24
CA LEU A 203 -13.81 32.78 0.38
C LEU A 203 -14.79 31.96 -0.48
N SER A 204 -15.94 32.58 -0.88
CA SER A 204 -16.92 31.93 -1.76
C SER A 204 -16.37 31.56 -3.14
N GLN A 205 -15.22 32.14 -3.55
CA GLN A 205 -14.50 31.74 -4.77
C GLN A 205 -14.01 30.29 -4.74
N LEU A 206 -14.02 29.65 -3.57
CA LEU A 206 -13.70 28.23 -3.39
C LEU A 206 -14.96 27.35 -3.33
N ASN A 207 -16.14 27.89 -3.55
CA ASN A 207 -17.36 27.09 -3.56
C ASN A 207 -17.40 26.10 -4.72
N TYR A 208 -17.84 24.89 -4.40
CA TYR A 208 -18.16 23.86 -5.38
C TYR A 208 -19.32 22.98 -4.93
N ASN A 209 -20.34 22.91 -5.75
CA ASN A 209 -21.45 21.96 -5.61
C ASN A 209 -21.88 21.48 -7.00
N ALA A 210 -21.76 20.19 -7.25
CA ALA A 210 -22.07 19.59 -8.56
C ALA A 210 -23.55 19.84 -9.00
N SER A 211 -24.46 20.09 -8.05
CA SER A 211 -25.87 20.41 -8.34
C SER A 211 -26.12 21.90 -8.57
N ALA A 212 -25.14 22.78 -8.37
CA ALA A 212 -25.30 24.22 -8.60
C ALA A 212 -25.23 24.54 -10.09
N PRO A 213 -25.97 25.57 -10.56
CA PRO A 213 -25.96 25.96 -11.97
C PRO A 213 -24.61 26.55 -12.41
N SER A 214 -23.82 27.05 -11.48
CA SER A 214 -22.47 27.55 -11.73
C SER A 214 -21.62 27.36 -10.48
N ASN A 215 -20.33 27.13 -10.67
CA ASN A 215 -19.36 26.95 -9.60
C ASN A 215 -18.14 27.83 -9.83
N PRO A 216 -17.64 28.53 -8.80
CA PRO A 216 -16.35 29.22 -8.88
C PRO A 216 -15.19 28.27 -9.11
N MET A 217 -15.18 27.10 -8.43
CA MET A 217 -14.19 26.06 -8.75
C MET A 217 -14.61 25.25 -9.97
N GLN A 218 -13.63 24.88 -10.80
CA GLN A 218 -13.81 24.14 -12.03
C GLN A 218 -13.41 22.67 -11.87
N VAL A 219 -14.16 21.78 -12.52
CA VAL A 219 -13.85 20.35 -12.57
C VAL A 219 -12.74 20.09 -13.60
N GLN A 220 -11.57 19.69 -13.14
CA GLN A 220 -10.48 19.25 -14.01
C GLN A 220 -10.64 17.76 -14.37
N THR A 221 -11.09 16.96 -13.43
CA THR A 221 -11.44 15.55 -13.61
C THR A 221 -12.70 15.28 -12.80
N ALA A 222 -13.73 14.73 -13.43
CA ALA A 222 -14.96 14.35 -12.73
C ALA A 222 -14.75 13.04 -11.95
N ALA A 223 -15.39 12.92 -10.79
CA ALA A 223 -15.56 11.65 -10.11
C ALA A 223 -16.44 10.74 -10.96
N ALA A 224 -15.97 9.53 -11.27
CA ALA A 224 -16.74 8.57 -12.05
C ALA A 224 -16.43 7.14 -11.63
N ASP A 225 -17.43 6.27 -11.77
CA ASP A 225 -17.27 4.83 -11.54
C ASP A 225 -16.66 4.16 -12.77
N ALA A 226 -15.90 3.08 -12.55
CA ALA A 226 -15.54 2.17 -13.63
C ALA A 226 -16.79 1.48 -14.18
N ARG A 227 -16.78 1.24 -15.48
CA ARG A 227 -17.88 0.54 -16.16
C ARG A 227 -17.31 -0.47 -17.14
N ILE A 228 -17.79 -1.71 -17.01
CA ILE A 228 -17.52 -2.80 -17.93
C ILE A 228 -18.84 -3.36 -18.48
N LEU A 229 -18.79 -3.90 -19.66
CA LEU A 229 -19.86 -4.71 -20.23
C LEU A 229 -19.40 -6.18 -20.16
N LEU A 230 -20.19 -7.04 -19.52
CA LEU A 230 -19.94 -8.47 -19.36
C LEU A 230 -21.11 -9.22 -19.96
N ASP A 231 -20.90 -9.95 -21.06
CA ASP A 231 -21.94 -10.69 -21.78
C ASP A 231 -23.24 -9.89 -22.05
N GLY A 232 -23.10 -8.58 -22.29
CA GLY A 232 -24.21 -7.65 -22.51
C GLY A 232 -24.76 -6.98 -21.24
N PHE A 233 -24.28 -7.34 -20.05
CA PHE A 233 -24.67 -6.71 -18.79
C PHE A 233 -23.69 -5.59 -18.42
N THR A 234 -24.21 -4.41 -18.16
CA THR A 234 -23.40 -3.29 -17.68
C THR A 234 -23.17 -3.45 -16.17
N LEU A 235 -21.90 -3.46 -15.79
CA LEU A 235 -21.46 -3.51 -14.38
C LEU A 235 -20.68 -2.26 -14.05
N THR A 236 -20.89 -1.73 -12.84
CA THR A 236 -20.20 -0.53 -12.34
C THR A 236 -19.48 -0.84 -11.03
N SER A 237 -18.36 -0.16 -10.82
CA SER A 237 -17.60 -0.22 -9.58
C SER A 237 -17.03 1.16 -9.23
N PRO A 238 -17.05 1.58 -7.97
CA PRO A 238 -16.40 2.83 -7.56
C PRO A 238 -14.89 2.81 -7.72
N THR A 239 -14.30 1.65 -7.91
CA THR A 239 -12.87 1.46 -8.15
C THR A 239 -12.65 0.73 -9.48
N ASN A 240 -11.38 0.64 -9.92
CA ASN A 240 -11.03 -0.14 -11.11
C ASN A 240 -10.96 -1.67 -10.84
N THR A 241 -11.59 -2.12 -9.75
CA THR A 241 -11.65 -3.53 -9.36
C THR A 241 -13.11 -4.00 -9.26
N PHE A 242 -13.41 -5.13 -9.88
CA PHE A 242 -14.69 -5.82 -9.82
C PHE A 242 -14.50 -7.18 -9.17
N SER A 243 -14.87 -7.31 -7.90
CA SER A 243 -14.69 -8.55 -7.12
C SER A 243 -15.93 -9.44 -7.06
N SER A 244 -17.07 -8.93 -7.54
CA SER A 244 -18.38 -9.63 -7.49
C SER A 244 -19.08 -9.68 -8.84
N ALA A 245 -18.39 -9.36 -9.92
CA ALA A 245 -18.93 -9.40 -11.28
C ALA A 245 -19.23 -10.85 -11.75
N ILE A 246 -18.35 -11.76 -11.39
CA ILE A 246 -18.48 -13.20 -11.57
C ILE A 246 -18.11 -13.82 -10.23
N ASP A 247 -18.88 -14.79 -9.78
CA ASP A 247 -18.66 -15.45 -8.50
C ASP A 247 -17.26 -16.10 -8.44
N GLY A 248 -16.48 -15.75 -7.41
CA GLY A 248 -15.11 -16.23 -7.25
C GLY A 248 -14.07 -15.61 -8.20
N VAL A 249 -14.42 -14.58 -8.99
CA VAL A 249 -13.49 -13.91 -9.93
C VAL A 249 -13.30 -12.46 -9.55
N THR A 250 -12.06 -12.02 -9.57
CA THR A 250 -11.71 -10.59 -9.45
C THR A 250 -11.15 -10.09 -10.78
N LEU A 251 -11.75 -9.01 -11.28
CA LEU A 251 -11.31 -8.31 -12.49
C LEU A 251 -10.71 -6.96 -12.09
N VAL A 252 -9.55 -6.63 -12.64
CA VAL A 252 -8.90 -5.32 -12.45
C VAL A 252 -8.71 -4.68 -13.82
N VAL A 253 -9.41 -3.57 -14.04
CA VAL A 253 -9.35 -2.82 -15.30
C VAL A 253 -8.20 -1.81 -15.25
N ALA A 254 -7.39 -1.79 -16.31
CA ALA A 254 -6.21 -0.94 -16.41
C ALA A 254 -6.38 0.19 -17.45
N LYS A 255 -7.15 -0.08 -18.51
CA LYS A 255 -7.38 0.89 -19.58
C LYS A 255 -8.77 0.72 -20.20
N ALA A 256 -9.43 1.82 -20.51
CA ALA A 256 -10.71 1.80 -21.22
C ALA A 256 -10.49 1.57 -22.71
N SER A 257 -11.28 0.66 -23.27
CA SER A 257 -11.36 0.39 -24.71
C SER A 257 -12.77 -0.14 -25.05
N PRO A 258 -13.75 0.75 -25.24
CA PRO A 258 -15.16 0.35 -25.42
C PRO A 258 -15.40 -0.48 -26.68
N SER A 259 -14.60 -0.30 -27.73
CA SER A 259 -14.74 -1.01 -29.01
C SER A 259 -14.06 -2.37 -29.03
N GLU A 260 -13.16 -2.65 -28.08
CA GLU A 260 -12.40 -3.90 -28.02
C GLU A 260 -13.15 -4.95 -27.22
N LYS A 261 -13.40 -6.10 -27.83
CA LYS A 261 -13.97 -7.26 -27.14
C LYS A 261 -12.84 -8.12 -26.58
N ILE A 262 -12.90 -8.35 -25.30
CA ILE A 262 -11.94 -9.17 -24.55
C ILE A 262 -12.65 -10.46 -24.18
N THR A 263 -12.01 -11.60 -24.37
CA THR A 263 -12.50 -12.87 -23.87
C THR A 263 -11.79 -13.22 -22.57
N LEU A 264 -12.57 -13.60 -21.56
CA LEU A 264 -12.10 -14.17 -20.30
C LEU A 264 -12.43 -15.65 -20.30
N ASN A 265 -11.42 -16.48 -20.16
CA ASN A 265 -11.54 -17.93 -20.07
C ASN A 265 -11.16 -18.39 -18.67
N ILE A 266 -12.07 -19.06 -17.98
CA ILE A 266 -11.87 -19.62 -16.64
C ILE A 266 -11.80 -21.14 -16.78
N ASN A 267 -10.66 -21.71 -16.42
CA ASN A 267 -10.42 -23.15 -16.51
C ASN A 267 -9.98 -23.71 -15.16
N GLU A 268 -10.09 -25.03 -15.03
CA GLU A 268 -9.42 -25.76 -13.94
C GLU A 268 -7.90 -25.68 -14.12
N ASP A 269 -7.21 -25.42 -13.04
CA ASP A 269 -5.76 -25.51 -13.00
C ASP A 269 -5.38 -27.01 -12.86
N ARG A 270 -4.89 -27.59 -13.94
CA ARG A 270 -4.54 -29.01 -14.01
C ARG A 270 -3.05 -29.23 -14.13
#